data_9e22bb22ec713f2c43a70ece53093f25
#
_entry.id   9e22bb22ec713f2c43a70ece53093f25
#
_cell.length_a   1.000
_cell.length_b   1.000
_cell.length_c   1.000
_cell.angle_alpha   90.00
_cell.angle_beta   90.00
_cell.angle_gamma   90.00
#
_symmetry.space_group_name_H-M   'P 1'
#
loop_
_entity.id
_entity.type
_entity.pdbx_description
1 polymer ?
#
loop_
_entity_poly.entity_id
_entity_poly.type
_entity_poly.pdbx_seq_one_letter_code
_entity_poly.pdbx_strand_id
1 'polypeptide(L)'
;GADLVELANQVQNVEQEKRHLQRKLDRSRRATNPGNYADDGTIRRGIALTHNKSKRYLRTQQELKYLQHQQAEIRKRQHTELANHLLSLGDCFYVEKMVWTSLTHRAKETEISEKTGKIKRKKRFGKSVANKAPAMLIGILQRKSAALGIPGVIEVPTSVKASQYNHQSGTYT
;
A
#
# COMPACT_ATOMS: atom_id res chain seq x y z
N GLY A 1 11.80 -25.43 -5.55
CA GLY A 1 10.41 -24.99 -5.69
C GLY A 1 10.29 -23.49 -5.39
N ALA A 2 9.26 -22.86 -5.90
CA ALA A 2 8.99 -21.46 -5.59
C ALA A 2 7.99 -21.38 -4.42
N ASP A 3 8.38 -20.71 -3.34
CA ASP A 3 7.52 -20.48 -2.20
C ASP A 3 6.78 -19.14 -2.34
N LEU A 4 5.46 -19.16 -2.18
CA LEU A 4 4.63 -17.96 -2.23
C LEU A 4 4.47 -17.39 -0.81
N VAL A 5 5.02 -16.21 -0.55
CA VAL A 5 4.90 -15.52 0.72
C VAL A 5 3.99 -14.30 0.58
N GLU A 6 2.91 -14.24 1.35
CA GLU A 6 2.03 -13.08 1.39
C GLU A 6 2.58 -12.03 2.36
N LEU A 7 2.97 -10.86 1.81
CA LEU A 7 3.51 -9.74 2.60
C LEU A 7 2.41 -9.09 3.47
N ALA A 8 2.73 -8.86 4.74
CA ALA A 8 1.92 -8.08 5.68
C ALA A 8 0.43 -8.48 5.68
N ASN A 9 0.13 -9.79 5.73
CA ASN A 9 -1.24 -10.33 5.66
C ASN A 9 -2.14 -9.85 6.81
N GLN A 10 -1.61 -9.68 8.04
CA GLN A 10 -2.37 -9.23 9.20
C GLN A 10 -2.81 -7.76 9.13
N VAL A 11 -2.26 -6.95 8.23
CA VAL A 11 -2.69 -5.57 7.99
C VAL A 11 -4.17 -5.48 7.59
N GLN A 12 -4.72 -6.53 6.99
CA GLN A 12 -6.13 -6.58 6.59
C GLN A 12 -7.09 -6.59 7.78
N ASN A 13 -6.68 -7.09 8.95
CA ASN A 13 -7.53 -7.21 10.13
C ASN A 13 -8.07 -5.86 10.63
N VAL A 14 -7.30 -4.79 10.48
CA VAL A 14 -7.70 -3.43 10.89
C VAL A 14 -8.34 -2.61 9.77
N GLU A 15 -8.42 -3.12 8.55
CA GLU A 15 -8.85 -2.37 7.38
C GLU A 15 -10.35 -2.08 7.37
N GLN A 16 -11.18 -2.98 7.90
CA GLN A 16 -12.63 -2.78 7.98
C GLN A 16 -12.97 -1.68 8.99
N GLU A 17 -12.35 -1.72 10.17
CA GLU A 17 -12.55 -0.72 11.21
C GLU A 17 -12.09 0.66 10.75
N LYS A 18 -10.92 0.74 10.11
CA LYS A 18 -10.42 1.98 9.49
C LYS A 18 -11.41 2.56 8.49
N ARG A 19 -12.01 1.75 7.62
CA ARG A 19 -13.04 2.19 6.67
C ARG A 19 -14.30 2.67 7.38
N HIS A 20 -14.69 2.02 8.49
CA HIS A 20 -15.83 2.46 9.30
C HIS A 20 -15.58 3.85 9.89
N LEU A 21 -14.42 4.09 10.50
CA LEU A 21 -14.05 5.39 11.05
C LEU A 21 -13.95 6.47 9.96
N GLN A 22 -13.40 6.16 8.80
CA GLN A 22 -13.36 7.09 7.66
C GLN A 22 -14.75 7.54 7.22
N ARG A 23 -15.72 6.60 7.12
CA ARG A 23 -17.13 6.95 6.81
C ARG A 23 -17.77 7.77 7.92
N LYS A 24 -17.47 7.48 9.20
CA LYS A 24 -17.94 8.24 10.34
C LYS A 24 -17.42 9.68 10.34
N LEU A 25 -16.13 9.85 9.99
CA LEU A 25 -15.50 11.16 9.81
C LEU A 25 -16.14 11.94 8.65
N ASP A 26 -16.38 11.29 7.50
CA ASP A 26 -17.01 11.96 6.36
C ASP A 26 -18.42 12.44 6.69
N ARG A 27 -19.24 11.60 7.32
CA ARG A 27 -20.59 12.00 7.79
C ARG A 27 -20.54 13.16 8.78
N SER A 28 -19.63 13.12 9.76
CA SER A 28 -19.47 14.19 10.75
C SER A 28 -19.02 15.49 10.10
N ARG A 29 -18.09 15.43 9.14
CA ARG A 29 -17.62 16.60 8.38
C ARG A 29 -18.75 17.23 7.57
N ARG A 30 -19.58 16.44 6.89
CA ARG A 30 -20.73 16.90 6.13
C ARG A 30 -21.76 17.58 7.02
N ALA A 31 -22.11 16.96 8.15
CA ALA A 31 -23.07 17.52 9.10
C ALA A 31 -22.59 18.83 9.73
N THR A 32 -21.29 18.97 9.97
CA THR A 32 -20.73 20.20 10.60
C THR A 32 -20.50 21.34 9.61
N ASN A 33 -20.35 21.03 8.32
CA ASN A 33 -20.05 22.01 7.26
C ASN A 33 -21.00 21.82 6.05
N PRO A 34 -22.32 21.94 6.21
CA PRO A 34 -23.26 21.66 5.12
C PRO A 34 -23.07 22.58 3.92
N GLY A 35 -22.68 23.85 4.14
CA GLY A 35 -22.43 24.80 3.07
C GLY A 35 -21.33 24.43 2.07
N ASN A 36 -20.46 23.46 2.43
CA ASN A 36 -19.42 22.98 1.54
C ASN A 36 -19.92 22.03 0.45
N TYR A 37 -21.18 21.58 0.54
CA TYR A 37 -21.71 20.52 -0.32
C TYR A 37 -22.93 21.04 -1.11
N ALA A 38 -23.06 20.58 -2.35
CA ALA A 38 -24.26 20.74 -3.16
C ALA A 38 -25.30 19.68 -2.79
N ASP A 39 -26.53 19.81 -3.30
CA ASP A 39 -27.65 18.90 -2.99
C ASP A 39 -27.39 17.45 -3.41
N ASP A 40 -26.58 17.26 -4.46
CA ASP A 40 -26.07 15.94 -4.90
C ASP A 40 -24.96 15.35 -4.00
N GLY A 41 -24.55 16.09 -2.94
CA GLY A 41 -23.49 15.70 -2.01
C GLY A 41 -22.08 15.91 -2.55
N THR A 42 -21.89 16.51 -3.72
CA THR A 42 -20.56 16.88 -4.22
C THR A 42 -20.03 18.12 -3.50
N ILE A 43 -18.69 18.27 -3.47
CA ILE A 43 -18.08 19.47 -2.89
C ILE A 43 -18.27 20.62 -3.86
N ARG A 44 -18.82 21.74 -3.36
CA ARG A 44 -18.99 22.98 -4.13
C ARG A 44 -17.63 23.51 -4.60
N ARG A 45 -17.54 23.88 -5.86
CA ARG A 45 -16.35 24.49 -6.45
C ARG A 45 -16.47 26.01 -6.45
N GLY A 46 -15.32 26.70 -6.39
CA GLY A 46 -15.28 28.18 -6.48
C GLY A 46 -15.70 28.92 -5.22
N ILE A 47 -15.91 28.23 -4.09
CA ILE A 47 -16.21 28.85 -2.77
C ILE A 47 -15.10 28.55 -1.76
N ALA A 48 -14.94 29.42 -0.78
CA ALA A 48 -14.10 29.14 0.38
C ALA A 48 -14.77 28.05 1.25
N LEU A 49 -14.09 26.90 1.41
CA LEU A 49 -14.61 25.79 2.20
C LEU A 49 -14.40 26.05 3.70
N THR A 50 -15.43 25.81 4.50
CA THR A 50 -15.33 25.82 5.96
C THR A 50 -14.76 24.49 6.47
N HIS A 51 -14.01 24.54 7.58
CA HIS A 51 -13.35 23.36 8.16
C HIS A 51 -13.64 23.22 9.66
N ASN A 52 -14.90 23.47 10.04
CA ASN A 52 -15.33 23.29 11.43
C ASN A 52 -15.27 21.81 11.82
N LYS A 53 -14.72 21.53 13.01
CA LYS A 53 -14.56 20.18 13.54
C LYS A 53 -15.29 20.06 14.88
N SER A 54 -16.28 19.16 14.94
CA SER A 54 -16.96 18.85 16.20
C SER A 54 -16.02 18.07 17.15
N LYS A 55 -16.32 18.09 18.45
CA LYS A 55 -15.60 17.25 19.44
C LYS A 55 -15.62 15.77 19.05
N ARG A 56 -16.78 15.30 18.54
CA ARG A 56 -16.92 13.92 18.04
C ARG A 56 -16.02 13.63 16.84
N TYR A 57 -15.91 14.58 15.91
CA TYR A 57 -14.97 14.46 14.78
C TYR A 57 -13.53 14.29 15.25
N LEU A 58 -13.08 15.14 16.19
CA LEU A 58 -11.71 15.10 16.71
C LEU A 58 -11.41 13.76 17.41
N ARG A 59 -12.34 13.25 18.23
CA ARG A 59 -12.18 11.92 18.86
C ARG A 59 -12.05 10.82 17.80
N THR A 60 -12.95 10.75 16.82
CA THR A 60 -12.89 9.75 15.76
C THR A 60 -11.63 9.89 14.90
N GLN A 61 -11.11 11.10 14.72
CA GLN A 61 -9.85 11.34 14.03
C GLN A 61 -8.65 10.76 14.81
N GLN A 62 -8.66 10.86 16.13
CA GLN A 62 -7.64 10.25 16.98
C GLN A 62 -7.70 8.72 16.93
N GLU A 63 -8.91 8.13 17.01
CA GLU A 63 -9.12 6.69 16.85
C GLU A 63 -8.57 6.21 15.50
N LEU A 64 -8.85 6.93 14.41
CA LEU A 64 -8.33 6.59 13.09
C LEU A 64 -6.79 6.68 13.01
N LYS A 65 -6.19 7.71 13.62
CA LYS A 65 -4.72 7.84 13.70
C LYS A 65 -4.10 6.68 14.46
N TYR A 66 -4.71 6.27 15.56
CA TYR A 66 -4.26 5.12 16.34
C TYR A 66 -4.29 3.82 15.52
N LEU A 67 -5.39 3.54 14.81
CA LEU A 67 -5.45 2.38 13.92
C LEU A 67 -4.43 2.41 12.77
N GLN A 68 -4.18 3.59 12.21
CA GLN A 68 -3.15 3.76 11.18
C GLN A 68 -1.74 3.48 11.75
N HIS A 69 -1.48 3.90 12.97
CA HIS A 69 -0.22 3.60 13.67
C HIS A 69 -0.10 2.09 13.94
N GLN A 70 -1.12 1.46 14.51
CA GLN A 70 -1.14 0.00 14.70
C GLN A 70 -0.88 -0.75 13.38
N GLN A 71 -1.52 -0.33 12.29
CA GLN A 71 -1.32 -0.92 10.97
C GLN A 71 0.13 -0.80 10.50
N ALA A 72 0.78 0.33 10.78
CA ALA A 72 2.19 0.54 10.44
C ALA A 72 3.12 -0.36 11.28
N GLU A 73 2.84 -0.51 12.58
CA GLU A 73 3.62 -1.37 13.47
C GLU A 73 3.46 -2.86 13.13
N ILE A 74 2.23 -3.32 12.84
CA ILE A 74 1.98 -4.70 12.37
C ILE A 74 2.83 -4.98 11.12
N ARG A 75 2.79 -4.07 10.16
CA ARG A 75 3.55 -4.19 8.90
C ARG A 75 5.05 -4.26 9.14
N LYS A 76 5.57 -3.34 9.95
CA LYS A 76 6.99 -3.29 10.31
C LYS A 76 7.44 -4.58 10.99
N ARG A 77 6.64 -5.09 11.95
CA ARG A 77 6.92 -6.34 12.65
C ARG A 77 6.97 -7.51 11.67
N GLN A 78 5.94 -7.72 10.86
CA GLN A 78 5.88 -8.82 9.90
C GLN A 78 7.01 -8.76 8.87
N HIS A 79 7.38 -7.57 8.39
CA HIS A 79 8.53 -7.44 7.50
C HIS A 79 9.85 -7.70 8.21
N THR A 80 9.96 -7.34 9.48
CA THR A 80 11.17 -7.64 10.27
C THR A 80 11.31 -9.14 10.51
N GLU A 81 10.22 -9.82 10.84
CA GLU A 81 10.17 -11.29 11.01
C GLU A 81 10.55 -12.01 9.71
N LEU A 82 9.96 -11.58 8.58
CA LEU A 82 10.29 -12.14 7.27
C LEU A 82 11.76 -11.87 6.87
N ALA A 83 12.26 -10.66 7.12
CA ALA A 83 13.66 -10.33 6.86
C ALA A 83 14.63 -11.19 7.70
N ASN A 84 14.30 -11.45 8.97
CA ASN A 84 15.08 -12.34 9.82
C ASN A 84 15.07 -13.79 9.27
N HIS A 85 13.90 -14.25 8.83
CA HIS A 85 13.78 -15.56 8.22
C HIS A 85 14.62 -15.68 6.93
N LEU A 86 14.53 -14.67 6.04
CA LEU A 86 15.35 -14.65 4.83
C LEU A 86 16.85 -14.70 5.15
N LEU A 87 17.31 -13.88 6.12
CA LEU A 87 18.71 -13.86 6.57
C LEU A 87 19.17 -15.18 7.20
N SER A 88 18.28 -16.02 7.70
CA SER A 88 18.63 -17.37 8.17
C SER A 88 18.81 -18.37 7.02
N LEU A 89 18.32 -18.04 5.81
CA LEU A 89 18.43 -18.89 4.61
C LEU A 89 19.65 -18.56 3.74
N GLY A 90 20.18 -17.34 3.86
CA GLY A 90 21.32 -16.92 3.05
C GLY A 90 21.74 -15.48 3.34
N ASP A 91 22.81 -15.06 2.70
CA ASP A 91 23.46 -13.76 2.87
C ASP A 91 23.37 -12.84 1.64
N CYS A 92 22.86 -13.37 0.51
CA CYS A 92 22.74 -12.67 -0.75
C CYS A 92 21.34 -12.87 -1.35
N PHE A 93 20.63 -11.77 -1.67
CA PHE A 93 19.24 -11.77 -2.13
C PHE A 93 19.10 -11.00 -3.44
N TYR A 94 18.82 -11.69 -4.53
CA TYR A 94 18.57 -11.07 -5.82
C TYR A 94 17.12 -10.63 -5.91
N VAL A 95 16.89 -9.33 -6.13
CA VAL A 95 15.57 -8.71 -6.20
C VAL A 95 15.45 -7.96 -7.51
N GLU A 96 14.38 -8.19 -8.26
CA GLU A 96 14.11 -7.42 -9.47
C GLU A 96 13.86 -5.95 -9.11
N LYS A 97 14.50 -5.04 -9.85
CA LYS A 97 14.33 -3.60 -9.67
C LYS A 97 12.90 -3.19 -10.03
N MET A 98 12.12 -2.83 -9.02
CA MET A 98 10.71 -2.44 -9.19
C MET A 98 10.50 -0.95 -8.92
N VAL A 99 9.85 -0.26 -9.85
CA VAL A 99 9.40 1.14 -9.68
C VAL A 99 8.01 1.13 -9.03
N TRP A 100 7.96 1.00 -7.70
CA TRP A 100 6.72 0.91 -6.92
C TRP A 100 5.79 2.11 -7.13
N THR A 101 6.34 3.29 -7.41
CA THR A 101 5.58 4.50 -7.71
C THR A 101 4.74 4.36 -8.97
N SER A 102 5.23 3.68 -10.01
CA SER A 102 4.47 3.46 -11.24
C SER A 102 3.21 2.62 -11.01
N LEU A 103 3.29 1.62 -10.11
CA LEU A 103 2.14 0.79 -9.73
C LEU A 103 1.08 1.55 -8.91
N THR A 104 1.47 2.65 -8.26
CA THR A 104 0.57 3.48 -7.45
C THR A 104 0.00 4.66 -8.20
N HIS A 105 0.49 4.96 -9.40
CA HIS A 105 0.01 6.06 -10.21
C HIS A 105 -1.48 5.94 -10.55
N ARG A 106 -2.13 7.10 -10.55
CA ARG A 106 -3.51 7.20 -11.02
C ARG A 106 -3.51 7.39 -12.53
N ALA A 107 -4.27 6.58 -13.26
CA ALA A 107 -4.45 6.77 -14.70
C ALA A 107 -4.98 8.19 -14.98
N LYS A 108 -4.39 8.89 -15.95
CA LYS A 108 -4.80 10.24 -16.34
C LYS A 108 -6.18 10.20 -17.02
N GLU A 109 -6.37 9.25 -17.90
CA GLU A 109 -7.59 9.08 -18.69
C GLU A 109 -8.58 8.13 -18.04
N THR A 110 -9.84 8.28 -18.40
CA THR A 110 -10.91 7.38 -17.99
C THR A 110 -11.08 6.31 -19.06
N GLU A 111 -10.74 5.07 -18.72
CA GLU A 111 -10.91 3.92 -19.61
C GLU A 111 -12.21 3.17 -19.29
N ILE A 112 -12.87 2.67 -20.30
CA ILE A 112 -14.02 1.76 -20.20
C ILE A 112 -13.52 0.34 -20.42
N SER A 113 -14.01 -0.60 -19.63
CA SER A 113 -13.69 -2.01 -19.78
C SER A 113 -14.48 -2.59 -20.98
N GLU A 114 -13.79 -3.07 -21.99
CA GLU A 114 -14.40 -3.72 -23.15
C GLU A 114 -15.26 -4.96 -22.77
N LYS A 115 -14.83 -5.70 -21.72
CA LYS A 115 -15.55 -6.90 -21.25
C LYS A 115 -16.83 -6.60 -20.47
N THR A 116 -16.90 -5.48 -19.75
CA THR A 116 -18.01 -5.22 -18.81
C THR A 116 -18.73 -3.90 -19.04
N GLY A 117 -18.30 -3.07 -19.99
CA GLY A 117 -18.83 -1.72 -20.24
C GLY A 117 -18.70 -0.73 -19.08
N LYS A 118 -18.05 -1.11 -17.97
CA LYS A 118 -17.91 -0.27 -16.78
C LYS A 118 -16.62 0.54 -16.81
N ILE A 119 -16.67 1.72 -16.21
CA ILE A 119 -15.48 2.58 -16.03
C ILE A 119 -14.43 1.84 -15.18
N LYS A 120 -13.22 1.69 -15.72
CA LYS A 120 -12.08 1.13 -15.00
C LYS A 120 -11.65 2.04 -13.86
N ARG A 121 -11.21 1.45 -12.74
CA ARG A 121 -10.68 2.22 -11.61
C ARG A 121 -9.37 2.89 -11.99
N LYS A 122 -9.26 4.22 -11.79
CA LYS A 122 -8.03 4.99 -12.06
C LYS A 122 -6.83 4.56 -11.20
N LYS A 123 -7.05 3.99 -10.00
CA LYS A 123 -6.00 3.38 -9.15
C LYS A 123 -6.23 1.89 -9.10
N ARG A 124 -5.33 1.11 -9.69
CA ARG A 124 -5.43 -0.38 -9.72
C ARG A 124 -4.79 -1.01 -8.49
N PHE A 125 -3.52 -0.73 -8.22
CA PHE A 125 -2.72 -1.42 -7.21
C PHE A 125 -2.30 -0.56 -6.01
N GLY A 126 -2.53 0.75 -6.04
CA GLY A 126 -2.00 1.69 -5.04
C GLY A 126 -2.35 1.33 -3.60
N LYS A 127 -3.56 0.81 -3.34
CA LYS A 127 -3.96 0.38 -1.99
C LYS A 127 -3.23 -0.90 -1.57
N SER A 128 -3.11 -1.88 -2.45
CA SER A 128 -2.41 -3.14 -2.18
C SER A 128 -0.93 -2.87 -1.91
N VAL A 129 -0.26 -2.10 -2.78
CA VAL A 129 1.15 -1.72 -2.60
C VAL A 129 1.35 -0.94 -1.31
N ALA A 130 0.47 0.02 -0.98
CA ALA A 130 0.56 0.78 0.27
C ALA A 130 0.36 -0.09 1.52
N ASN A 131 -0.55 -1.07 1.47
CA ASN A 131 -0.80 -1.97 2.59
C ASN A 131 0.33 -2.97 2.77
N LYS A 132 0.83 -3.55 1.69
CA LYS A 132 1.88 -4.58 1.70
C LYS A 132 3.29 -3.99 1.81
N ALA A 133 3.49 -2.75 1.39
CA ALA A 133 4.74 -1.98 1.46
C ALA A 133 6.01 -2.81 1.13
N PRO A 134 6.12 -3.41 -0.06
CA PRO A 134 7.25 -4.27 -0.40
C PRO A 134 8.60 -3.54 -0.34
N ALA A 135 8.64 -2.25 -0.68
CA ALA A 135 9.85 -1.44 -0.53
C ALA A 135 10.34 -1.34 0.92
N MET A 136 9.43 -1.41 1.92
CA MET A 136 9.82 -1.45 3.33
C MET A 136 10.55 -2.74 3.69
N LEU A 137 10.12 -3.89 3.19
CA LEU A 137 10.80 -5.17 3.38
C LEU A 137 12.24 -5.10 2.85
N ILE A 138 12.40 -4.64 1.61
CA ILE A 138 13.71 -4.48 0.96
C ILE A 138 14.62 -3.57 1.81
N GLY A 139 14.11 -2.41 2.23
CA GLY A 139 14.88 -1.48 3.06
C GLY A 139 15.22 -2.03 4.46
N ILE A 140 14.39 -2.89 5.05
CA ILE A 140 14.70 -3.58 6.31
C ILE A 140 15.81 -4.62 6.07
N LEU A 141 15.69 -5.41 5.01
CA LEU A 141 16.66 -6.43 4.65
C LEU A 141 18.05 -5.81 4.36
N GLN A 142 18.11 -4.75 3.56
CA GLN A 142 19.33 -4.00 3.28
C GLN A 142 20.03 -3.50 4.55
N ARG A 143 19.27 -2.86 5.45
CA ARG A 143 19.84 -2.33 6.72
C ARG A 143 20.38 -3.44 7.61
N LYS A 144 19.66 -4.57 7.71
CA LYS A 144 20.11 -5.72 8.51
C LYS A 144 21.34 -6.38 7.91
N SER A 145 21.38 -6.57 6.60
CA SER A 145 22.55 -7.11 5.89
C SER A 145 23.78 -6.23 6.06
N ALA A 146 23.62 -4.92 5.94
CA ALA A 146 24.70 -3.96 6.18
C ALA A 146 25.24 -4.04 7.62
N ALA A 147 24.35 -4.17 8.61
CA ALA A 147 24.73 -4.33 10.01
C ALA A 147 25.49 -5.65 10.28
N LEU A 148 25.22 -6.69 9.50
CA LEU A 148 25.90 -7.98 9.59
C LEU A 148 27.17 -8.06 8.72
N GLY A 149 27.45 -7.04 7.90
CA GLY A 149 28.60 -7.05 6.98
C GLY A 149 28.48 -8.06 5.83
N ILE A 150 27.26 -8.46 5.45
CA ILE A 150 27.01 -9.43 4.37
C ILE A 150 26.55 -8.71 3.09
N PRO A 151 26.64 -9.35 1.89
CA PRO A 151 26.26 -8.75 0.60
C PRO A 151 24.82 -8.19 0.57
N GLY A 152 23.86 -8.92 1.13
CA GLY A 152 22.47 -8.50 1.27
C GLY A 152 21.72 -8.45 -0.05
N VAL A 153 21.02 -7.34 -0.32
CA VAL A 153 20.14 -7.21 -1.47
C VAL A 153 20.90 -6.70 -2.69
N ILE A 154 20.85 -7.47 -3.78
CA ILE A 154 21.38 -7.12 -5.10
C ILE A 154 20.19 -6.87 -6.04
N GLU A 155 20.06 -5.64 -6.54
CA GLU A 155 19.02 -5.31 -7.51
C GLU A 155 19.41 -5.82 -8.91
N VAL A 156 18.53 -6.65 -9.48
CA VAL A 156 18.67 -7.18 -10.84
C VAL A 156 17.89 -6.28 -11.80
N PRO A 157 18.49 -5.86 -12.94
CA PRO A 157 17.80 -5.06 -13.94
C PRO A 157 16.56 -5.77 -14.49
N THR A 158 15.52 -5.01 -14.81
CA THR A 158 14.27 -5.54 -15.40
C THR A 158 14.50 -6.21 -16.77
N SER A 159 15.60 -5.91 -17.44
CA SER A 159 16.01 -6.55 -18.70
C SER A 159 16.28 -8.06 -18.55
N VAL A 160 16.63 -8.50 -17.35
CA VAL A 160 16.86 -9.93 -17.06
C VAL A 160 15.58 -10.76 -17.04
N LYS A 161 14.40 -10.10 -16.86
CA LYS A 161 13.07 -10.75 -16.83
C LYS A 161 13.05 -12.03 -15.98
N ALA A 162 13.56 -11.96 -14.76
CA ALA A 162 13.75 -13.12 -13.88
C ALA A 162 12.46 -13.94 -13.66
N SER A 163 11.30 -13.29 -13.67
CA SER A 163 9.99 -13.94 -13.54
C SER A 163 9.57 -14.76 -14.77
N GLN A 164 10.22 -14.56 -15.93
CA GLN A 164 9.97 -15.26 -17.19
C GLN A 164 11.01 -16.33 -17.47
N TYR A 165 12.08 -16.42 -16.66
CA TYR A 165 13.15 -17.38 -16.84
C TYR A 165 12.79 -18.71 -16.17
N ASN A 166 12.75 -19.77 -16.97
CA ASN A 166 12.57 -21.13 -16.46
C ASN A 166 13.94 -21.76 -16.15
N HIS A 167 14.24 -21.90 -14.88
CA HIS A 167 15.53 -22.47 -14.40
C HIS A 167 15.73 -23.93 -14.78
N GLN A 168 14.67 -24.69 -15.08
CA GLN A 168 14.80 -26.10 -15.46
C GLN A 168 15.12 -26.25 -16.95
N SER A 169 14.53 -25.43 -17.80
CA SER A 169 14.75 -25.49 -19.25
C SER A 169 15.84 -24.54 -19.75
N GLY A 170 16.25 -23.57 -18.93
CA GLY A 170 17.20 -22.52 -19.32
C GLY A 170 16.64 -21.51 -20.32
N THR A 171 15.33 -21.46 -20.50
CA THR A 171 14.67 -20.63 -21.51
C THR A 171 13.74 -19.58 -20.89
N TYR A 172 13.46 -18.53 -21.63
CA TYR A 172 12.45 -17.53 -21.29
C TYR A 172 11.09 -17.94 -21.88
N THR A 173 10.03 -17.78 -21.08
CA THR A 173 8.61 -17.98 -21.50
C THR A 173 7.97 -16.66 -21.88
#